data_9a7e4d4d24407a4144545f1d5f69337d
#
_entry.id   9a7e4d4d24407a4144545f1d5f69337d
#
_cell.length_a   1.000
_cell.length_b   1.000
_cell.length_c   1.000
_cell.angle_alpha   90.00
_cell.angle_beta   90.00
_cell.angle_gamma   90.00
#
_symmetry.space_group_name_H-M   'P 1'
#
loop_
_entity.id
_entity.type
_entity.pdbx_description
1 polymer ?
#
loop_
_entity_poly.entity_id
_entity_poly.type
_entity_poly.pdbx_seq_one_letter_code
_entity_poly.pdbx_strand_id
1 'polypeptide(L)'
;MAERYSVWSLLKHAMGGHKGWERAWRDPEPKKHYDVIIIGGGGHGLATAYYLAKNHGVRNIAILEKGYIGSGNVGRNTTIVRSNYMMQDNTAFYEHSLSLWRGLSEELNYNVMFSPRGYLYAACSQAALDGWVRRANIMRLNGRSACSAR
;
A
#
# COMPACT_ATOMS: atom_id res chain seq x y z
N MET A 1 16.73 12.58 -13.53
CA MET A 1 16.79 11.13 -13.28
C MET A 1 16.64 10.94 -11.78
N ALA A 2 15.66 10.17 -11.32
CA ALA A 2 15.57 9.84 -9.90
C ALA A 2 16.84 9.09 -9.48
N GLU A 3 17.49 9.52 -8.41
CA GLU A 3 18.63 8.79 -7.85
C GLU A 3 18.16 7.38 -7.51
N ARG A 4 18.85 6.38 -8.04
CA ARG A 4 18.52 4.98 -7.74
C ARG A 4 18.76 4.72 -6.25
N TYR A 5 17.83 4.01 -5.62
CA TYR A 5 18.00 3.49 -4.28
C TYR A 5 19.27 2.61 -4.25
N SER A 6 20.29 3.08 -3.54
CA SER A 6 21.60 2.43 -3.51
C SER A 6 22.19 2.47 -2.09
N VAL A 7 23.09 1.55 -1.81
CA VAL A 7 23.82 1.50 -0.53
C VAL A 7 24.57 2.82 -0.27
N TRP A 8 25.13 3.42 -1.32
CA TRP A 8 25.83 4.70 -1.21
C TRP A 8 24.89 5.85 -0.86
N SER A 9 23.68 5.87 -1.41
CA SER A 9 22.64 6.85 -1.06
C SER A 9 22.24 6.71 0.41
N LEU A 10 22.04 5.48 0.89
CA LEU A 10 21.73 5.21 2.29
C LEU A 10 22.86 5.70 3.22
N LEU A 11 24.12 5.38 2.89
CA LEU A 11 25.27 5.79 3.69
C LEU A 11 25.42 7.33 3.73
N LYS A 12 25.28 7.99 2.59
CA LYS A 12 25.33 9.47 2.48
C LYS A 12 24.26 10.12 3.35
N HIS A 13 23.01 9.62 3.27
CA HIS A 13 21.91 10.17 4.06
C HIS A 13 22.04 9.85 5.56
N ALA A 14 22.52 8.67 5.92
CA ALA A 14 22.79 8.31 7.31
C ALA A 14 23.86 9.22 7.92
N MET A 15 24.99 9.46 7.23
CA MET A 15 26.04 10.38 7.69
C MET A 15 25.56 11.83 7.76
N GLY A 16 24.64 12.25 6.88
CA GLY A 16 24.01 13.56 6.92
C GLY A 16 22.90 13.73 7.97
N GLY A 17 22.67 12.69 8.81
CA GLY A 17 21.61 12.70 9.83
C GLY A 17 20.20 12.76 9.24
N HIS A 18 20.03 12.29 8.01
CA HIS A 18 18.77 12.32 7.26
C HIS A 18 18.17 13.74 7.12
N LYS A 19 19.01 14.74 7.03
CA LYS A 19 18.61 16.15 6.85
C LYS A 19 18.72 16.56 5.38
N GLY A 20 17.97 17.60 5.00
CA GLY A 20 18.07 18.19 3.68
C GLY A 20 17.37 17.40 2.56
N TRP A 21 16.41 16.54 2.90
CA TRP A 21 15.59 15.88 1.90
C TRP A 21 14.73 16.89 1.15
N GLU A 22 14.74 16.80 -0.16
CA GLU A 22 13.78 17.54 -0.97
C GLU A 22 12.38 17.00 -0.77
N ARG A 23 11.39 17.88 -0.83
CA ARG A 23 9.98 17.45 -0.77
C ARG A 23 9.67 16.58 -1.99
N ALA A 24 9.18 15.37 -1.75
CA ALA A 24 8.88 14.40 -2.80
C ALA A 24 7.71 14.83 -3.70
N TRP A 25 6.82 15.67 -3.22
CA TRP A 25 5.68 16.18 -3.97
C TRP A 25 5.89 17.65 -4.34
N ARG A 26 5.27 18.05 -5.43
CA ARG A 26 5.30 19.41 -5.95
C ARG A 26 3.93 20.06 -5.71
N ASP A 27 3.95 21.38 -5.55
CA ASP A 27 2.77 22.25 -5.46
C ASP A 27 2.88 23.31 -6.58
N PRO A 28 2.73 22.88 -7.84
CA PRO A 28 2.88 23.78 -8.98
C PRO A 28 1.63 24.64 -9.16
N GLU A 29 1.79 25.78 -9.85
CA GLU A 29 0.67 26.58 -10.32
C GLU A 29 -0.29 25.72 -11.17
N PRO A 30 -1.60 25.79 -10.93
CA PRO A 30 -2.59 25.04 -11.67
C PRO A 30 -2.57 25.37 -13.16
N LYS A 31 -2.66 24.32 -14.00
CA LYS A 31 -2.84 24.49 -15.43
C LYS A 31 -4.29 24.89 -15.73
N LYS A 32 -4.53 25.46 -16.91
CA LYS A 32 -5.89 25.81 -17.37
C LYS A 32 -6.74 24.59 -17.69
N HIS A 33 -6.14 23.44 -17.96
CA HIS A 33 -6.81 22.21 -18.38
C HIS A 33 -6.09 20.99 -17.85
N TYR A 34 -6.85 19.99 -17.42
CA TYR A 34 -6.40 18.65 -17.05
C TYR A 34 -7.31 17.60 -17.68
N ASP A 35 -6.77 16.46 -18.05
CA ASP A 35 -7.54 15.32 -18.56
C ASP A 35 -8.31 14.62 -17.42
N VAL A 36 -7.69 14.56 -16.25
CA VAL A 36 -8.29 13.96 -15.04
C VAL A 36 -7.97 14.82 -13.83
N ILE A 37 -8.97 15.03 -12.99
CA ILE A 37 -8.82 15.67 -11.68
C ILE A 37 -9.25 14.65 -10.60
N ILE A 38 -8.33 14.36 -9.67
CA ILE A 38 -8.58 13.44 -8.56
C ILE A 38 -8.69 14.26 -7.27
N ILE A 39 -9.77 14.10 -6.55
CA ILE A 39 -9.98 14.77 -5.26
C ILE A 39 -9.55 13.84 -4.15
N GLY A 40 -8.49 14.24 -3.43
CA GLY A 40 -7.90 13.53 -2.32
C GLY A 40 -6.56 12.90 -2.64
N GLY A 41 -5.52 13.30 -1.90
CA GLY A 41 -4.13 12.79 -1.99
C GLY A 41 -3.85 11.63 -1.03
N GLY A 42 -4.85 10.78 -0.76
CA GLY A 42 -4.69 9.55 -0.01
C GLY A 42 -4.19 8.38 -0.88
N GLY A 43 -4.07 7.18 -0.30
CA GLY A 43 -3.56 6.01 -1.02
C GLY A 43 -4.32 5.67 -2.29
N HIS A 44 -5.65 5.76 -2.27
CA HIS A 44 -6.46 5.51 -3.46
C HIS A 44 -6.26 6.56 -4.55
N GLY A 45 -6.25 7.85 -4.19
CA GLY A 45 -6.05 8.92 -5.17
C GLY A 45 -4.68 8.85 -5.83
N LEU A 46 -3.64 8.66 -5.05
CA LEU A 46 -2.26 8.51 -5.55
C LEU A 46 -2.09 7.26 -6.42
N ALA A 47 -2.63 6.11 -5.99
CA ALA A 47 -2.59 4.89 -6.77
C ALA A 47 -3.38 5.02 -8.08
N THR A 48 -4.55 5.66 -8.05
CA THR A 48 -5.35 5.93 -9.25
C THR A 48 -4.55 6.75 -10.26
N ALA A 49 -3.95 7.87 -9.84
CA ALA A 49 -3.13 8.70 -10.72
C ALA A 49 -1.94 7.92 -11.30
N TYR A 50 -1.27 7.14 -10.45
CA TYR A 50 -0.12 6.34 -10.85
C TYR A 50 -0.50 5.30 -11.91
N TYR A 51 -1.53 4.50 -11.66
CA TYR A 51 -1.94 3.45 -12.60
C TYR A 51 -2.62 3.99 -13.86
N LEU A 52 -3.31 5.12 -13.82
CA LEU A 52 -3.79 5.82 -15.03
C LEU A 52 -2.61 6.23 -15.92
N ALA A 53 -1.57 6.78 -15.32
CA ALA A 53 -0.38 7.16 -16.07
C ALA A 53 0.38 5.94 -16.59
N LYS A 54 0.57 4.90 -15.75
CA LYS A 54 1.35 3.71 -16.11
C LYS A 54 0.66 2.84 -17.14
N ASN A 55 -0.62 2.50 -16.92
CA ASN A 55 -1.32 1.48 -17.71
C ASN A 55 -2.10 2.08 -18.88
N HIS A 56 -2.48 3.36 -18.80
CA HIS A 56 -3.35 4.01 -19.79
C HIS A 56 -2.71 5.22 -20.47
N GLY A 57 -1.48 5.59 -20.07
CA GLY A 57 -0.77 6.72 -20.69
C GLY A 57 -1.33 8.10 -20.34
N VAL A 58 -2.31 8.21 -19.45
CA VAL A 58 -2.91 9.47 -19.03
C VAL A 58 -1.93 10.20 -18.11
N ARG A 59 -1.37 11.32 -18.58
CA ARG A 59 -0.29 12.02 -17.86
C ARG A 59 -0.64 13.42 -17.39
N ASN A 60 -1.70 14.00 -17.91
CA ASN A 60 -2.13 15.34 -17.54
C ASN A 60 -3.18 15.24 -16.40
N ILE A 61 -2.72 14.80 -15.25
CA ILE A 61 -3.55 14.53 -14.07
C ILE A 61 -3.25 15.56 -12.99
N ALA A 62 -4.28 16.09 -12.36
CA ALA A 62 -4.17 16.86 -11.12
C ALA A 62 -4.71 16.07 -9.93
N ILE A 63 -4.04 16.17 -8.79
CA ILE A 63 -4.55 15.69 -7.50
C ILE A 63 -4.75 16.88 -6.59
N LEU A 64 -5.98 17.06 -6.13
CA LEU A 64 -6.36 18.13 -5.20
C LEU A 64 -6.44 17.55 -3.78
N GLU A 65 -5.55 17.99 -2.91
CA GLU A 65 -5.52 17.58 -1.50
C GLU A 65 -5.67 18.83 -0.60
N LYS A 66 -6.62 18.78 0.33
CA LYS A 66 -6.90 19.92 1.23
C LYS A 66 -5.89 20.10 2.36
N GLY A 67 -5.14 19.04 2.68
CA GLY A 67 -4.15 19.05 3.76
C GLY A 67 -2.76 18.77 3.21
N TYR A 68 -2.24 17.61 3.50
CA TYR A 68 -0.97 17.11 2.95
C TYR A 68 -1.14 15.68 2.47
N ILE A 69 -0.30 15.24 1.56
CA ILE A 69 -0.35 13.90 0.98
C ILE A 69 -0.34 12.84 2.08
N GLY A 70 -1.33 11.96 2.08
CA GLY A 70 -1.47 10.90 3.08
C GLY A 70 -2.06 11.35 4.43
N SER A 71 -2.48 12.59 4.60
CA SER A 71 -3.02 13.13 5.86
C SER A 71 -4.27 12.43 6.39
N GLY A 72 -4.99 11.73 5.52
CA GLY A 72 -6.19 10.96 5.86
C GLY A 72 -5.88 9.59 6.48
N ASN A 73 -6.69 8.59 6.14
CA ASN A 73 -6.58 7.24 6.69
C ASN A 73 -5.24 6.55 6.39
N VAL A 74 -4.59 6.86 5.27
CA VAL A 74 -3.31 6.26 4.89
C VAL A 74 -2.22 6.54 5.93
N GLY A 75 -2.13 7.78 6.40
CA GLY A 75 -1.13 8.15 7.42
C GLY A 75 -1.50 7.75 8.86
N ARG A 76 -2.70 7.17 9.08
CA ARG A 76 -3.24 6.85 10.40
C ARG A 76 -3.64 5.39 10.58
N ASN A 77 -3.31 4.55 9.60
CA ASN A 77 -3.66 3.14 9.65
C ASN A 77 -2.61 2.31 10.39
N THR A 78 -2.92 1.04 10.64
CA THR A 78 -2.02 0.09 11.32
C THR A 78 -0.95 -0.49 10.41
N THR A 79 -0.89 -0.06 9.14
CA THR A 79 0.05 -0.56 8.12
C THR A 79 0.03 -2.08 7.89
N ILE A 80 -1.11 -2.73 8.18
CA ILE A 80 -1.29 -4.16 7.95
C ILE A 80 -1.93 -4.36 6.58
N VAL A 81 -1.16 -4.90 5.64
CA VAL A 81 -1.64 -5.31 4.31
C VAL A 81 -1.98 -6.79 4.37
N ARG A 82 -3.22 -7.15 4.06
CA ARG A 82 -3.71 -8.53 4.16
C ARG A 82 -4.78 -8.85 3.12
N SER A 83 -4.95 -10.14 2.80
CA SER A 83 -5.99 -10.66 1.90
C SER A 83 -6.95 -11.65 2.57
N ASN A 84 -6.83 -11.87 3.86
CA ASN A 84 -7.59 -12.89 4.62
C ASN A 84 -9.02 -12.44 4.99
N TYR A 85 -9.78 -12.04 4.00
CA TYR A 85 -11.18 -11.68 4.16
C TYR A 85 -12.07 -12.92 3.99
N MET A 86 -13.23 -12.96 4.65
CA MET A 86 -14.13 -14.11 4.62
C MET A 86 -15.01 -14.15 3.37
N MET A 87 -15.34 -13.01 2.81
CA MET A 87 -16.14 -12.94 1.57
C MET A 87 -15.24 -13.21 0.37
N GLN A 88 -15.69 -14.09 -0.52
CA GLN A 88 -14.92 -14.53 -1.69
C GLN A 88 -14.48 -13.38 -2.58
N ASP A 89 -15.39 -12.47 -2.92
CA ASP A 89 -15.08 -11.32 -3.78
C ASP A 89 -14.05 -10.39 -3.14
N ASN A 90 -14.18 -10.14 -1.83
CA ASN A 90 -13.20 -9.34 -1.10
C ASN A 90 -11.83 -10.05 -1.07
N THR A 91 -11.82 -11.37 -0.91
CA THR A 91 -10.56 -12.13 -0.93
C THR A 91 -9.84 -11.96 -2.25
N ALA A 92 -10.53 -12.09 -3.38
CA ALA A 92 -9.96 -11.91 -4.71
C ALA A 92 -9.41 -10.50 -4.92
N PHE A 93 -10.19 -9.49 -4.54
CA PHE A 93 -9.79 -8.07 -4.63
C PHE A 93 -8.53 -7.76 -3.81
N TYR A 94 -8.51 -8.17 -2.55
CA TYR A 94 -7.37 -7.90 -1.66
C TYR A 94 -6.15 -8.74 -2.00
N GLU A 95 -6.33 -9.91 -2.61
CA GLU A 95 -5.20 -10.70 -3.11
C GLU A 95 -4.52 -10.04 -4.30
N HIS A 96 -5.31 -9.47 -5.20
CA HIS A 96 -4.76 -8.67 -6.28
C HIS A 96 -3.97 -7.46 -5.72
N SER A 97 -4.54 -6.75 -4.74
CA SER A 97 -3.84 -5.67 -4.04
C SER A 97 -2.52 -6.15 -3.41
N LEU A 98 -2.53 -7.31 -2.74
CA LEU A 98 -1.33 -7.90 -2.13
C LEU A 98 -0.26 -8.24 -3.17
N SER A 99 -0.66 -8.73 -4.35
CA SER A 99 0.27 -9.01 -5.45
C SER A 99 0.98 -7.76 -5.94
N LEU A 100 0.26 -6.63 -6.02
CA LEU A 100 0.85 -5.33 -6.36
C LEU A 100 1.89 -4.89 -5.31
N TRP A 101 1.59 -5.04 -4.02
CA TRP A 101 2.52 -4.70 -2.94
C TRP A 101 3.84 -5.47 -3.02
N ARG A 102 3.83 -6.73 -3.45
CA ARG A 102 5.05 -7.56 -3.57
C ARG A 102 6.05 -7.00 -4.57
N GLY A 103 5.58 -6.41 -5.67
CA GLY A 103 6.44 -5.81 -6.72
C GLY A 103 6.72 -4.32 -6.52
N LEU A 104 6.04 -3.67 -5.58
CA LEU A 104 6.00 -2.20 -5.53
C LEU A 104 7.35 -1.56 -5.22
N SER A 105 8.21 -2.20 -4.43
CA SER A 105 9.55 -1.68 -4.13
C SER A 105 10.43 -1.61 -5.38
N GLU A 106 10.40 -2.64 -6.22
CA GLU A 106 11.14 -2.66 -7.47
C GLU A 106 10.55 -1.68 -8.48
N GLU A 107 9.24 -1.67 -8.59
CA GLU A 107 8.49 -0.82 -9.51
C GLU A 107 8.73 0.67 -9.25
N LEU A 108 8.71 1.08 -7.99
CA LEU A 108 8.94 2.48 -7.59
C LEU A 108 10.41 2.82 -7.38
N ASN A 109 11.31 1.84 -7.44
CA ASN A 109 12.70 1.97 -7.03
C ASN A 109 12.82 2.63 -5.63
N TYR A 110 11.97 2.21 -4.72
CA TYR A 110 11.85 2.74 -3.37
C TYR A 110 11.45 1.65 -2.39
N ASN A 111 12.12 1.55 -1.24
CA ASN A 111 11.78 0.56 -0.23
C ASN A 111 10.46 0.94 0.47
N VAL A 112 9.37 0.28 0.11
CA VAL A 112 8.06 0.46 0.75
C VAL A 112 7.95 -0.28 2.09
N MET A 113 9.03 -0.90 2.57
CA MET A 113 9.12 -1.65 3.82
C MET A 113 8.05 -2.75 3.97
N PHE A 114 7.61 -3.33 2.84
CA PHE A 114 6.66 -4.42 2.85
C PHE A 114 7.34 -5.74 3.22
N SER A 115 6.90 -6.36 4.34
CA SER A 115 7.47 -7.61 4.86
C SER A 115 6.40 -8.68 5.02
N PRO A 116 6.22 -9.60 4.05
CA PRO A 116 5.15 -10.60 4.06
C PRO A 116 5.51 -11.79 4.96
N ARG A 117 5.41 -11.62 6.27
CA ARG A 117 5.73 -12.65 7.27
C ARG A 117 4.54 -13.46 7.75
N GLY A 118 3.33 -13.12 7.29
CA GLY A 118 2.11 -13.67 7.84
C GLY A 118 1.73 -13.07 9.20
N TYR A 119 0.74 -13.65 9.85
CA TYR A 119 0.32 -13.24 11.18
C TYR A 119 -0.27 -14.41 11.94
N LEU A 120 -0.21 -14.33 13.26
CA LEU A 120 -0.72 -15.34 14.19
C LEU A 120 -1.88 -14.73 14.98
N TYR A 121 -2.97 -15.49 15.06
CA TYR A 121 -4.05 -15.21 16.00
C TYR A 121 -3.99 -16.18 17.18
N ALA A 122 -3.94 -15.66 18.38
CA ALA A 122 -4.06 -16.44 19.60
C ALA A 122 -5.51 -16.43 20.09
N ALA A 123 -5.99 -17.60 20.56
CA ALA A 123 -7.29 -17.75 21.17
C ALA A 123 -7.13 -17.94 22.67
N CYS A 124 -7.79 -17.11 23.47
CA CYS A 124 -7.78 -17.20 24.94
C CYS A 124 -9.04 -17.86 25.51
N SER A 125 -9.92 -18.35 24.66
CA SER A 125 -11.14 -19.07 25.05
C SER A 125 -11.56 -20.08 23.99
N GLN A 126 -12.36 -21.09 24.36
CA GLN A 126 -12.88 -22.07 23.41
C GLN A 126 -13.72 -21.40 22.32
N ALA A 127 -14.58 -20.44 22.67
CA ALA A 127 -15.40 -19.71 21.71
C ALA A 127 -14.55 -18.93 20.68
N ALA A 128 -13.43 -18.33 21.11
CA ALA A 128 -12.49 -17.70 20.21
C ALA A 128 -11.81 -18.71 19.28
N LEU A 129 -11.39 -19.86 19.81
CA LEU A 129 -10.80 -20.94 19.02
C LEU A 129 -11.76 -21.42 17.94
N ASP A 130 -13.01 -21.71 18.29
CA ASP A 130 -14.04 -22.15 17.35
C ASP A 130 -14.29 -21.09 16.26
N GLY A 131 -14.23 -19.80 16.62
CA GLY A 131 -14.31 -18.69 15.69
C GLY A 131 -13.15 -18.68 14.68
N TRP A 132 -11.92 -18.92 15.16
CA TRP A 132 -10.74 -18.97 14.31
C TRP A 132 -10.73 -20.20 13.40
N VAL A 133 -11.18 -21.36 13.88
CA VAL A 133 -11.33 -22.57 13.06
C VAL A 133 -12.31 -22.34 11.90
N ARG A 134 -13.48 -21.73 12.18
CA ARG A 134 -14.42 -21.34 11.11
C ARG A 134 -13.80 -20.39 10.09
N ARG A 135 -13.05 -19.37 10.53
CA ARG A 135 -12.34 -18.46 9.62
C ARG A 135 -11.31 -19.20 8.78
N ALA A 136 -10.51 -20.08 9.38
CA ALA A 136 -9.52 -20.87 8.66
C ALA A 136 -10.16 -21.73 7.56
N ASN A 137 -11.31 -22.35 7.85
CA ASN A 137 -12.05 -23.13 6.86
C ASN A 137 -12.56 -22.27 5.70
N ILE A 138 -13.15 -21.11 5.98
CA ILE A 138 -13.58 -20.16 4.93
C ILE A 138 -12.38 -19.72 4.07
N MET A 139 -11.25 -19.42 4.70
CA MET A 139 -10.04 -19.04 3.96
C MET A 139 -9.55 -20.16 3.04
N ARG A 140 -9.58 -21.41 3.49
CA ARG A 140 -9.24 -22.57 2.65
C ARG A 140 -10.20 -22.72 1.47
N LEU A 141 -11.51 -22.57 1.70
CA LEU A 141 -12.50 -22.57 0.62
C LEU A 141 -12.25 -21.46 -0.41
N ASN A 142 -11.75 -20.31 0.03
CA ASN A 142 -11.35 -19.20 -0.83
C ASN A 142 -9.93 -19.37 -1.42
N GLY A 143 -9.34 -20.56 -1.35
CA GLY A 143 -8.03 -20.87 -1.93
C GLY A 143 -6.85 -20.28 -1.15
N ARG A 144 -7.02 -19.97 0.15
CA ARG A 144 -5.95 -19.39 1.00
C ARG A 144 -5.36 -20.43 1.95
N SER A 145 -4.04 -20.33 2.15
CA SER A 145 -3.37 -21.14 3.16
C SER A 145 -3.73 -20.64 4.55
N ALA A 146 -4.38 -21.49 5.33
CA ALA A 146 -4.61 -21.26 6.75
C ALA A 146 -4.18 -22.53 7.51
N CYS A 147 -3.33 -22.38 8.51
CA CYS A 147 -2.91 -23.43 9.41
C CYS A 147 -3.44 -23.13 10.81
N SER A 148 -4.10 -24.10 11.45
CA SER A 148 -4.40 -24.05 12.87
C SER A 148 -3.43 -24.97 13.60
N ALA A 149 -2.63 -24.41 14.51
CA ALA A 149 -1.94 -25.21 15.52
C ALA A 149 -2.96 -25.55 16.63
N ARG A 150 -3.00 -26.78 17.08
CA ARG A 150 -3.75 -27.23 18.27
C ARG A 150 -2.86 -27.12 19.49
#